data_a93432372138e9708701751a903e9250
#
_entry.id   a93432372138e9708701751a903e9250
#
_cell.length_a   1.000
_cell.length_b   1.000
_cell.length_c   1.000
_cell.angle_alpha   90.00
_cell.angle_beta   90.00
_cell.angle_gamma   90.00
#
_symmetry.space_group_name_H-M   'P 1'
#
loop_
_entity.id
_entity.type
_entity.pdbx_description
1 polymer ?
#
loop_
_entity_poly.entity_id
_entity_poly.type
_entity_poly.pdbx_seq_one_letter_code
_entity_poly.pdbx_strand_id
1 'polypeptide(L)'
;MTNKERIEQLIGTRDWGGLTQMLRSLSNMELRRMERVMREEVLPTLENDLFWETLLYIITFKRAAFLSGVVAVRHLAKDGTLNFATESVNRLYEHLRVTNAESIVKMCNMMVPELTSEEQVKGMFEAFHVENEVTRLAVLLKAEHDLSYYLIFKTLKLIEDKVVARKCCMALVKRKDDRAFNAVCLIKAYFGLDDLPARFSLTIEQYELSHIDRNFDTFVHVLEGKRPKI
;
A
#
# COMPACT_ATOMS: atom_id res chain seq x y z
N MET A 1 35.99 6.97 3.23
CA MET A 1 34.54 7.07 3.46
C MET A 1 33.84 6.76 2.15
N THR A 2 33.01 5.74 2.12
CA THR A 2 32.21 5.36 0.95
C THR A 2 31.05 6.34 0.74
N ASN A 3 30.45 6.35 -0.45
CA ASN A 3 29.26 7.17 -0.69
C ASN A 3 28.10 6.80 0.25
N LYS A 4 27.97 5.51 0.62
CA LYS A 4 26.98 5.03 1.59
C LYS A 4 27.20 5.65 2.96
N GLU A 5 28.40 5.49 3.53
CA GLU A 5 28.77 6.06 4.84
C GLU A 5 28.54 7.57 4.90
N ARG A 6 28.84 8.27 3.80
CA ARG A 6 28.60 9.71 3.72
C ARG A 6 27.13 10.06 3.73
N ILE A 7 26.28 9.31 3.02
CA ILE A 7 24.82 9.51 3.03
C ILE A 7 24.26 9.22 4.41
N GLU A 8 24.63 8.11 5.03
CA GLU A 8 24.20 7.76 6.40
C GLU A 8 24.57 8.87 7.40
N GLN A 9 25.78 9.43 7.29
CA GLN A 9 26.21 10.55 8.11
C GLN A 9 25.35 11.80 7.87
N LEU A 10 25.14 12.18 6.60
CA LEU A 10 24.35 13.37 6.25
C LEU A 10 22.89 13.24 6.71
N ILE A 11 22.29 12.05 6.57
CA ILE A 11 20.94 11.77 7.06
C ILE A 11 20.90 11.83 8.59
N GLY A 12 21.84 11.16 9.27
CA GLY A 12 21.90 11.12 10.73
C GLY A 12 22.10 12.51 11.36
N THR A 13 22.79 13.40 10.68
CA THR A 13 22.97 14.80 11.11
C THR A 13 21.90 15.75 10.59
N ARG A 14 20.94 15.26 9.80
CA ARG A 14 19.90 16.07 9.11
C ARG A 14 20.49 17.18 8.23
N ASP A 15 21.70 16.97 7.68
CA ASP A 15 22.29 17.88 6.71
C ASP A 15 21.68 17.67 5.30
N TRP A 16 20.47 18.13 5.14
CA TRP A 16 19.71 18.01 3.89
C TRP A 16 20.35 18.81 2.74
N GLY A 17 20.99 19.91 3.05
CA GLY A 17 21.76 20.69 2.08
C GLY A 17 22.93 19.92 1.53
N GLY A 18 23.72 19.32 2.40
CA GLY A 18 24.85 18.45 2.05
C GLY A 18 24.40 17.22 1.28
N LEU A 19 23.32 16.55 1.69
CA LEU A 19 22.73 15.43 0.96
C LEU A 19 22.31 15.83 -0.45
N THR A 20 21.64 16.95 -0.57
CA THR A 20 21.20 17.53 -1.85
C THR A 20 22.39 17.77 -2.78
N GLN A 21 23.42 18.44 -2.28
CA GLN A 21 24.63 18.76 -3.04
C GLN A 21 25.36 17.49 -3.47
N MET A 22 25.48 16.51 -2.56
CA MET A 22 26.11 15.23 -2.86
C MET A 22 25.36 14.50 -3.98
N LEU A 23 24.04 14.33 -3.87
CA LEU A 23 23.23 13.63 -4.87
C LEU A 23 23.31 14.33 -6.25
N ARG A 24 23.38 15.67 -6.29
CA ARG A 24 23.54 16.44 -7.53
C ARG A 24 24.93 16.27 -8.18
N SER A 25 25.94 15.96 -7.39
CA SER A 25 27.31 15.74 -7.91
C SER A 25 27.52 14.38 -8.53
N LEU A 26 26.60 13.42 -8.31
CA LEU A 26 26.71 12.06 -8.83
C LEU A 26 26.37 12.01 -10.32
N SER A 27 27.12 11.20 -11.07
CA SER A 27 26.75 10.82 -12.44
C SER A 27 25.46 10.00 -12.44
N ASN A 28 24.78 9.92 -13.59
CA ASN A 28 23.55 9.12 -13.72
C ASN A 28 23.73 7.65 -13.33
N MET A 29 24.90 7.07 -13.57
CA MET A 29 25.19 5.68 -13.23
C MET A 29 25.41 5.51 -11.71
N GLU A 30 26.12 6.42 -11.10
CA GLU A 30 26.33 6.43 -9.63
C GLU A 30 25.00 6.70 -8.90
N LEU A 31 24.17 7.61 -9.42
CA LEU A 31 22.85 7.89 -8.87
C LEU A 31 21.97 6.64 -8.86
N ARG A 32 21.93 5.85 -9.95
CA ARG A 32 21.19 4.58 -9.99
C ARG A 32 21.69 3.55 -8.98
N ARG A 33 23.01 3.45 -8.81
CA ARG A 33 23.60 2.58 -7.78
C ARG A 33 23.20 3.05 -6.38
N MET A 34 23.20 4.36 -6.18
CA MET A 34 22.84 4.96 -4.91
C MET A 34 21.35 4.81 -4.59
N GLU A 35 20.48 4.92 -5.60
CA GLU A 35 19.05 4.61 -5.46
C GLU A 35 18.81 3.22 -4.88
N ARG A 36 19.56 2.23 -5.35
CA ARG A 36 19.50 0.87 -4.84
C ARG A 36 19.98 0.77 -3.39
N VAL A 37 21.13 1.37 -3.08
CA VAL A 37 21.70 1.40 -1.71
C VAL A 37 20.72 2.10 -0.76
N MET A 38 20.17 3.24 -1.15
CA MET A 38 19.18 3.96 -0.35
C MET A 38 17.96 3.07 -0.05
N ARG A 39 17.39 2.42 -1.06
CA ARG A 39 16.20 1.59 -0.91
C ARG A 39 16.43 0.34 -0.08
N GLU A 40 17.56 -0.36 -0.32
CA GLU A 40 17.80 -1.70 0.22
C GLU A 40 18.58 -1.69 1.55
N GLU A 41 19.40 -0.65 1.78
CA GLU A 41 20.35 -0.66 2.89
C GLU A 41 20.20 0.52 3.86
N VAL A 42 19.76 1.69 3.40
CA VAL A 42 19.70 2.90 4.25
C VAL A 42 18.28 3.16 4.75
N LEU A 43 17.32 3.35 3.85
CA LEU A 43 15.95 3.67 4.24
C LEU A 43 15.32 2.64 5.19
N PRO A 44 15.55 1.32 5.05
CA PRO A 44 14.98 0.33 5.96
C PRO A 44 15.50 0.39 7.40
N THR A 45 16.61 1.09 7.65
CA THR A 45 17.20 1.21 9.00
C THR A 45 16.83 2.49 9.71
N LEU A 46 16.14 3.41 9.04
CA LEU A 46 15.77 4.70 9.61
C LEU A 46 14.53 4.58 10.49
N GLU A 47 14.50 5.34 11.58
CA GLU A 47 13.29 5.57 12.37
C GLU A 47 12.23 6.31 11.55
N ASN A 48 10.95 6.13 11.91
CA ASN A 48 9.81 6.62 11.15
C ASN A 48 9.93 8.07 10.69
N ASP A 49 10.21 9.00 11.58
CA ASP A 49 10.27 10.43 11.24
C ASP A 49 11.43 10.74 10.32
N LEU A 50 12.61 10.16 10.59
CA LEU A 50 13.79 10.34 9.77
C LEU A 50 13.62 9.71 8.39
N PHE A 51 12.89 8.59 8.30
CA PHE A 51 12.52 7.97 7.03
C PHE A 51 11.69 8.93 6.17
N TRP A 52 10.60 9.49 6.73
CA TRP A 52 9.73 10.42 5.98
C TRP A 52 10.42 11.73 5.62
N GLU A 53 11.22 12.28 6.53
CA GLU A 53 12.07 13.45 6.24
C GLU A 53 13.01 13.16 5.07
N THR A 54 13.70 12.03 5.10
CA THR A 54 14.63 11.63 4.04
C THR A 54 13.92 11.50 2.70
N LEU A 55 12.74 10.86 2.66
CA LEU A 55 11.95 10.74 1.44
C LEU A 55 11.55 12.10 0.90
N LEU A 56 11.11 13.04 1.75
CA LEU A 56 10.75 14.39 1.34
C LEU A 56 11.91 15.09 0.62
N TYR A 57 13.13 14.95 1.11
CA TYR A 57 14.29 15.58 0.49
C TYR A 57 14.77 14.86 -0.77
N ILE A 58 14.69 13.54 -0.83
CA ILE A 58 15.08 12.75 -2.02
C ILE A 58 14.14 13.00 -3.21
N ILE A 59 12.86 13.24 -2.99
CA ILE A 59 11.87 13.45 -4.05
C ILE A 59 12.24 14.59 -5.00
N THR A 60 13.01 15.58 -4.53
CA THR A 60 13.45 16.70 -5.34
C THR A 60 14.43 16.34 -6.45
N PHE A 61 15.05 15.16 -6.39
CA PHE A 61 16.09 14.72 -7.34
C PHE A 61 15.54 13.86 -8.46
N LYS A 62 14.88 12.77 -8.10
CA LYS A 62 14.37 11.81 -9.07
C LYS A 62 13.11 11.16 -8.53
N ARG A 63 12.02 11.57 -9.10
CA ARG A 63 10.70 11.12 -8.71
C ARG A 63 10.51 9.60 -8.80
N ALA A 64 11.02 8.96 -9.86
CA ALA A 64 10.94 7.51 -10.02
C ALA A 64 11.75 6.78 -8.92
N ALA A 65 12.93 7.30 -8.58
CA ALA A 65 13.76 6.78 -7.49
C ALA A 65 13.08 6.93 -6.14
N PHE A 66 12.45 8.07 -5.90
CA PHE A 66 11.67 8.31 -4.71
C PHE A 66 10.53 7.30 -4.57
N LEU A 67 9.71 7.13 -5.60
CA LEU A 67 8.60 6.18 -5.57
C LEU A 67 9.07 4.76 -5.30
N SER A 68 10.18 4.31 -5.91
CA SER A 68 10.74 3.00 -5.63
C SER A 68 11.29 2.87 -4.19
N GLY A 69 11.73 3.95 -3.58
CA GLY A 69 12.16 4.00 -2.18
C GLY A 69 11.04 3.77 -1.18
N VAL A 70 9.79 4.09 -1.54
CA VAL A 70 8.62 3.90 -0.67
C VAL A 70 8.40 2.43 -0.28
N VAL A 71 8.88 1.47 -1.07
CA VAL A 71 8.83 0.04 -0.73
C VAL A 71 9.55 -0.27 0.59
N ALA A 72 10.52 0.55 1.00
CA ALA A 72 11.19 0.38 2.29
C ALA A 72 10.25 0.59 3.51
N VAL A 73 9.05 1.13 3.32
CA VAL A 73 8.03 1.29 4.38
C VAL A 73 7.66 -0.04 5.06
N ARG A 74 7.84 -1.16 4.37
CA ARG A 74 7.58 -2.51 4.90
C ARG A 74 8.32 -2.83 6.22
N HIS A 75 9.50 -2.27 6.42
CA HIS A 75 10.28 -2.49 7.64
C HIS A 75 9.58 -1.83 8.82
N LEU A 76 9.22 -0.56 8.69
CA LEU A 76 8.46 0.17 9.70
C LEU A 76 7.08 -0.45 9.96
N ALA A 77 6.42 -0.94 8.90
CA ALA A 77 5.13 -1.61 9.02
C ALA A 77 5.22 -2.91 9.83
N LYS A 78 6.24 -3.74 9.57
CA LYS A 78 6.46 -5.00 10.29
C LYS A 78 6.84 -4.80 11.75
N ASP A 79 7.66 -3.78 12.01
CA ASP A 79 8.12 -3.46 13.36
C ASP A 79 7.05 -2.74 14.18
N GLY A 80 5.90 -2.41 13.59
CA GLY A 80 4.81 -1.66 14.24
C GLY A 80 5.14 -0.20 14.54
N THR A 81 6.23 0.33 13.99
CA THR A 81 6.70 1.72 14.19
C THR A 81 6.19 2.68 13.13
N LEU A 82 5.55 2.18 12.07
CA LEU A 82 5.02 2.99 10.98
C LEU A 82 3.94 3.95 11.48
N ASN A 83 4.19 5.25 11.30
CA ASN A 83 3.25 6.32 11.62
C ASN A 83 3.17 7.31 10.46
N PHE A 84 1.98 7.48 9.91
CA PHE A 84 1.69 8.45 8.86
C PHE A 84 1.31 9.84 9.39
N ALA A 85 0.93 9.96 10.67
CA ALA A 85 0.47 11.20 11.28
C ALA A 85 1.66 12.07 11.74
N THR A 86 2.59 12.38 10.84
CA THR A 86 3.77 13.20 11.14
C THR A 86 3.82 14.43 10.26
N GLU A 87 4.50 15.47 10.76
CA GLU A 87 4.71 16.73 10.01
C GLU A 87 5.43 16.46 8.67
N SER A 88 6.38 15.53 8.65
CA SER A 88 7.11 15.17 7.43
C SER A 88 6.21 14.55 6.36
N VAL A 89 5.23 13.72 6.75
CA VAL A 89 4.24 13.17 5.83
C VAL A 89 3.31 14.26 5.30
N ASN A 90 2.85 15.17 6.16
CA ASN A 90 2.03 16.31 5.73
C ASN A 90 2.77 17.18 4.70
N ARG A 91 4.03 17.51 4.96
CA ARG A 91 4.88 18.27 4.03
C ARG A 91 5.11 17.52 2.72
N LEU A 92 5.30 16.20 2.78
CA LEU A 92 5.42 15.35 1.61
C LEU A 92 4.14 15.36 0.76
N TYR A 93 2.98 15.21 1.40
CA TYR A 93 1.69 15.30 0.73
C TYR A 93 1.50 16.66 0.04
N GLU A 94 1.73 17.77 0.74
CA GLU A 94 1.60 19.11 0.17
C GLU A 94 2.54 19.33 -1.01
N HIS A 95 3.79 18.86 -0.91
CA HIS A 95 4.74 18.90 -2.01
C HIS A 95 4.23 18.12 -3.23
N LEU A 96 3.75 16.90 -3.03
CA LEU A 96 3.21 16.06 -4.11
C LEU A 96 1.94 16.66 -4.72
N ARG A 97 1.04 17.18 -3.89
CA ARG A 97 -0.22 17.81 -4.34
C ARG A 97 0.03 18.96 -5.31
N VAL A 98 1.01 19.79 -5.02
CA VAL A 98 1.36 20.96 -5.85
C VAL A 98 2.16 20.57 -7.10
N THR A 99 3.10 19.64 -6.96
CA THR A 99 4.03 19.29 -8.04
C THR A 99 3.49 18.21 -8.98
N ASN A 100 2.77 17.23 -8.46
CA ASN A 100 2.14 16.15 -9.22
C ASN A 100 1.22 15.28 -8.37
N ALA A 101 -0.04 15.63 -8.32
CA ALA A 101 -1.07 14.91 -7.58
C ALA A 101 -1.19 13.42 -7.96
N GLU A 102 -0.92 13.04 -9.22
CA GLU A 102 -0.94 11.63 -9.63
C GLU A 102 0.08 10.77 -8.89
N SER A 103 1.16 11.38 -8.39
CA SER A 103 2.17 10.65 -7.61
C SER A 103 1.67 10.21 -6.25
N ILE A 104 0.64 10.86 -5.70
CA ILE A 104 0.01 10.46 -4.43
C ILE A 104 -0.57 9.05 -4.58
N VAL A 105 -1.40 8.82 -5.59
CA VAL A 105 -2.00 7.51 -5.84
C VAL A 105 -0.93 6.47 -6.20
N LYS A 106 0.09 6.85 -6.98
CA LYS A 106 1.22 5.95 -7.30
C LYS A 106 1.98 5.54 -6.04
N MET A 107 2.20 6.47 -5.12
CA MET A 107 2.85 6.19 -3.84
C MET A 107 2.01 5.24 -2.97
N CYS A 108 0.71 5.49 -2.83
CA CYS A 108 -0.19 4.58 -2.13
C CYS A 108 -0.21 3.18 -2.77
N ASN A 109 -0.22 3.08 -4.11
CA ASN A 109 -0.12 1.81 -4.84
C ASN A 109 1.16 1.02 -4.53
N MET A 110 2.25 1.70 -4.21
CA MET A 110 3.51 1.06 -3.88
C MET A 110 3.61 0.70 -2.39
N MET A 111 2.95 1.45 -1.53
CA MET A 111 2.95 1.20 -0.08
C MET A 111 1.99 0.07 0.31
N VAL A 112 0.79 0.03 -0.26
CA VAL A 112 -0.27 -0.89 0.19
C VAL A 112 0.15 -2.37 0.23
N PRO A 113 1.00 -2.89 -0.67
CA PRO A 113 1.48 -4.27 -0.58
C PRO A 113 2.38 -4.54 0.63
N GLU A 114 2.93 -3.50 1.24
CA GLU A 114 3.88 -3.60 2.34
C GLU A 114 3.22 -3.38 3.73
N LEU A 115 1.94 -2.94 3.76
CA LEU A 115 1.22 -2.69 4.99
C LEU A 115 0.63 -3.98 5.58
N THR A 116 0.64 -4.10 6.91
CA THR A 116 0.32 -5.34 7.61
C THR A 116 -0.93 -5.26 8.49
N SER A 117 -1.50 -4.07 8.68
CA SER A 117 -2.73 -3.89 9.46
C SER A 117 -3.74 -2.93 8.83
N GLU A 118 -5.00 -3.05 9.23
CA GLU A 118 -6.08 -2.16 8.78
C GLU A 118 -5.81 -0.70 9.19
N GLU A 119 -5.27 -0.49 10.40
CA GLU A 119 -4.92 0.84 10.91
C GLU A 119 -3.85 1.53 10.07
N GLN A 120 -2.86 0.76 9.60
CA GLN A 120 -1.81 1.30 8.72
C GLN A 120 -2.40 1.71 7.36
N VAL A 121 -3.27 0.89 6.77
CA VAL A 121 -3.94 1.22 5.50
C VAL A 121 -4.84 2.44 5.65
N LYS A 122 -5.60 2.51 6.75
CA LYS A 122 -6.44 3.67 7.09
C LYS A 122 -5.60 4.92 7.27
N GLY A 123 -4.54 4.86 8.07
CA GLY A 123 -3.62 5.98 8.30
C GLY A 123 -2.97 6.47 6.99
N MET A 124 -2.60 5.57 6.08
CA MET A 124 -2.12 5.94 4.75
C MET A 124 -3.18 6.72 3.96
N PHE A 125 -4.42 6.23 3.89
CA PHE A 125 -5.48 6.92 3.15
C PHE A 125 -5.82 8.28 3.74
N GLU A 126 -5.83 8.41 5.06
CA GLU A 126 -6.05 9.68 5.76
C GLU A 126 -4.91 10.68 5.48
N ALA A 127 -3.66 10.27 5.65
CA ALA A 127 -2.48 11.13 5.48
C ALA A 127 -2.30 11.64 4.04
N PHE A 128 -2.69 10.83 3.05
CA PHE A 128 -2.61 11.19 1.64
C PHE A 128 -3.94 11.62 1.01
N HIS A 129 -4.95 11.90 1.84
CA HIS A 129 -6.29 12.39 1.45
C HIS A 129 -6.94 11.58 0.32
N VAL A 130 -6.81 10.23 0.40
CA VAL A 130 -7.50 9.34 -0.53
C VAL A 130 -8.91 9.09 0.02
N GLU A 131 -9.82 10.01 -0.25
CA GLU A 131 -11.18 9.98 0.32
C GLU A 131 -12.17 9.15 -0.50
N ASN A 132 -12.00 9.13 -1.83
CA ASN A 132 -12.92 8.45 -2.73
C ASN A 132 -12.78 6.92 -2.64
N GLU A 133 -13.88 6.23 -2.32
CA GLU A 133 -13.90 4.77 -2.10
C GLU A 133 -13.50 3.97 -3.36
N VAL A 134 -13.84 4.45 -4.56
CA VAL A 134 -13.41 3.78 -5.80
C VAL A 134 -11.90 3.91 -6.01
N THR A 135 -11.32 5.06 -5.61
CA THR A 135 -9.86 5.24 -5.63
C THR A 135 -9.18 4.36 -4.59
N ARG A 136 -9.73 4.26 -3.37
CA ARG A 136 -9.25 3.32 -2.34
C ARG A 136 -9.28 1.89 -2.85
N LEU A 137 -10.38 1.47 -3.48
CA LEU A 137 -10.52 0.15 -4.08
C LEU A 137 -9.45 -0.10 -5.15
N ALA A 138 -9.18 0.88 -6.03
CA ALA A 138 -8.16 0.77 -7.05
C ALA A 138 -6.73 0.63 -6.46
N VAL A 139 -6.45 1.30 -5.32
CA VAL A 139 -5.20 1.14 -4.56
C VAL A 139 -5.12 -0.25 -3.95
N LEU A 140 -6.16 -0.70 -3.23
CA LEU A 140 -6.21 -2.02 -2.58
C LEU A 140 -6.01 -3.17 -3.57
N LEU A 141 -6.50 -3.01 -4.80
CA LEU A 141 -6.29 -3.95 -5.89
C LEU A 141 -4.82 -4.07 -6.36
N LYS A 142 -3.88 -3.30 -5.81
CA LYS A 142 -2.44 -3.44 -6.09
C LYS A 142 -1.73 -4.42 -5.14
N ALA A 143 -2.35 -4.77 -4.03
CA ALA A 143 -1.82 -5.75 -3.09
C ALA A 143 -2.46 -7.14 -3.30
N GLU A 144 -1.69 -8.20 -3.03
CA GLU A 144 -2.08 -9.60 -3.22
C GLU A 144 -1.93 -10.39 -1.91
N HIS A 145 -2.55 -9.89 -0.83
CA HIS A 145 -2.55 -10.52 0.49
C HIS A 145 -3.94 -10.43 1.14
N ASP A 146 -4.16 -11.21 2.18
CA ASP A 146 -5.46 -11.39 2.84
C ASP A 146 -6.07 -10.09 3.33
N LEU A 147 -5.24 -9.22 3.92
CA LEU A 147 -5.69 -7.90 4.38
C LEU A 147 -6.27 -7.08 3.21
N SER A 148 -5.64 -7.11 2.04
CA SER A 148 -6.16 -6.37 0.88
C SER A 148 -7.49 -6.93 0.40
N TYR A 149 -7.67 -8.25 0.37
CA TYR A 149 -8.94 -8.88 0.00
C TYR A 149 -10.05 -8.54 1.00
N TYR A 150 -9.73 -8.55 2.29
CA TYR A 150 -10.65 -8.14 3.35
C TYR A 150 -11.11 -6.69 3.19
N LEU A 151 -10.16 -5.77 2.99
CA LEU A 151 -10.46 -4.36 2.82
C LEU A 151 -11.19 -4.05 1.50
N ILE A 152 -10.89 -4.79 0.42
CA ILE A 152 -11.65 -4.74 -0.84
C ILE A 152 -13.11 -5.10 -0.57
N PHE A 153 -13.38 -6.19 0.13
CA PHE A 153 -14.73 -6.62 0.45
C PHE A 153 -15.47 -5.57 1.30
N LYS A 154 -14.83 -5.04 2.35
CA LYS A 154 -15.38 -3.95 3.19
C LYS A 154 -15.69 -2.70 2.37
N THR A 155 -14.76 -2.28 1.51
CA THR A 155 -14.94 -1.08 0.67
C THR A 155 -16.09 -1.28 -0.33
N LEU A 156 -16.21 -2.45 -0.93
CA LEU A 156 -17.33 -2.77 -1.82
C LEU A 156 -18.68 -2.72 -1.10
N LYS A 157 -18.73 -3.17 0.16
CA LYS A 157 -19.96 -3.06 0.99
C LYS A 157 -20.36 -1.60 1.24
N LEU A 158 -19.39 -0.69 1.37
CA LEU A 158 -19.67 0.73 1.53
C LEU A 158 -20.16 1.39 0.23
N ILE A 159 -19.61 0.96 -0.92
CA ILE A 159 -20.00 1.48 -2.24
C ILE A 159 -21.39 0.98 -2.66
N GLU A 160 -21.76 -0.25 -2.31
CA GLU A 160 -23.03 -0.92 -2.65
C GLU A 160 -23.39 -0.94 -4.15
N ASP A 161 -22.38 -0.83 -5.03
CA ASP A 161 -22.56 -0.81 -6.49
C ASP A 161 -22.14 -2.14 -7.13
N LYS A 162 -23.11 -2.85 -7.73
CA LYS A 162 -22.88 -4.13 -8.42
C LYS A 162 -21.93 -4.02 -9.61
N VAL A 163 -21.92 -2.87 -10.31
CA VAL A 163 -21.05 -2.66 -11.47
C VAL A 163 -19.60 -2.54 -11.00
N VAL A 164 -19.37 -1.80 -9.91
CA VAL A 164 -18.05 -1.68 -9.28
C VAL A 164 -17.59 -3.03 -8.74
N ALA A 165 -18.46 -3.76 -8.04
CA ALA A 165 -18.16 -5.11 -7.51
C ALA A 165 -17.79 -6.08 -8.65
N ARG A 166 -18.52 -6.06 -9.76
CA ARG A 166 -18.21 -6.87 -10.94
C ARG A 166 -16.84 -6.53 -11.54
N LYS A 167 -16.54 -5.25 -11.73
CA LYS A 167 -15.22 -4.80 -12.23
C LYS A 167 -14.10 -5.26 -11.32
N CYS A 168 -14.31 -5.21 -10.00
CA CYS A 168 -13.37 -5.71 -9.00
C CYS A 168 -13.15 -7.23 -9.17
N CYS A 169 -14.22 -8.02 -9.27
CA CYS A 169 -14.12 -9.46 -9.54
C CYS A 169 -13.30 -9.74 -10.81
N MET A 170 -13.54 -9.01 -11.90
CA MET A 170 -12.79 -9.17 -13.15
C MET A 170 -11.30 -8.82 -13.01
N ALA A 171 -10.93 -7.92 -12.12
CA ALA A 171 -9.53 -7.65 -11.79
C ALA A 171 -8.91 -8.78 -10.96
N LEU A 172 -9.62 -9.30 -9.96
CA LEU A 172 -9.16 -10.39 -9.08
C LEU A 172 -9.03 -11.72 -9.83
N VAL A 173 -9.94 -12.03 -10.76
CA VAL A 173 -9.89 -13.27 -11.59
C VAL A 173 -8.61 -13.40 -12.39
N LYS A 174 -7.95 -12.28 -12.72
CA LYS A 174 -6.67 -12.30 -13.46
C LYS A 174 -5.50 -12.80 -12.60
N ARG A 175 -5.68 -12.83 -11.28
CA ARG A 175 -4.68 -13.35 -10.36
C ARG A 175 -4.76 -14.88 -10.36
N LYS A 176 -3.60 -15.53 -10.36
CA LYS A 176 -3.51 -17.00 -10.27
C LYS A 176 -3.32 -17.42 -8.80
N ASP A 177 -4.24 -16.99 -7.97
CA ASP A 177 -4.19 -17.16 -6.52
C ASP A 177 -5.54 -17.68 -6.03
N ASP A 178 -5.52 -18.78 -5.29
CA ASP A 178 -6.74 -19.42 -4.74
C ASP A 178 -7.50 -18.51 -3.78
N ARG A 179 -6.79 -17.64 -3.06
CA ARG A 179 -7.41 -16.68 -2.14
C ARG A 179 -8.13 -15.58 -2.91
N ALA A 180 -7.56 -15.09 -4.01
CA ALA A 180 -8.25 -14.17 -4.90
C ALA A 180 -9.49 -14.82 -5.52
N PHE A 181 -9.41 -16.09 -5.91
CA PHE A 181 -10.55 -16.86 -6.39
C PHE A 181 -11.66 -16.91 -5.33
N ASN A 182 -11.34 -17.24 -4.10
CA ASN A 182 -12.30 -17.32 -2.99
C ASN A 182 -12.88 -15.92 -2.65
N ALA A 183 -12.08 -14.87 -2.74
CA ALA A 183 -12.57 -13.49 -2.60
C ALA A 183 -13.61 -13.15 -3.69
N VAL A 184 -13.37 -13.55 -4.95
CA VAL A 184 -14.36 -13.40 -6.03
C VAL A 184 -15.65 -14.15 -5.72
N CYS A 185 -15.55 -15.39 -5.21
CA CYS A 185 -16.74 -16.17 -4.81
C CYS A 185 -17.55 -15.46 -3.71
N LEU A 186 -16.86 -14.88 -2.71
CA LEU A 186 -17.50 -14.10 -1.65
C LEU A 186 -18.21 -12.86 -2.18
N ILE A 187 -17.52 -12.07 -3.01
CA ILE A 187 -18.09 -10.86 -3.61
C ILE A 187 -19.29 -11.22 -4.48
N LYS A 188 -19.17 -12.28 -5.31
CA LYS A 188 -20.28 -12.76 -6.14
C LYS A 188 -21.49 -13.14 -5.30
N ALA A 189 -21.30 -13.91 -4.26
CA ALA A 189 -22.38 -14.36 -3.38
C ALA A 189 -23.05 -13.19 -2.66
N TYR A 190 -22.25 -12.27 -2.11
CA TYR A 190 -22.78 -11.11 -1.37
C TYR A 190 -23.60 -10.15 -2.27
N PHE A 191 -23.09 -9.84 -3.46
CA PHE A 191 -23.74 -8.88 -4.37
C PHE A 191 -24.75 -9.51 -5.34
N GLY A 192 -24.89 -10.84 -5.34
CA GLY A 192 -25.77 -11.56 -6.27
C GLY A 192 -25.36 -11.32 -7.73
N LEU A 193 -24.07 -11.54 -8.05
CA LEU A 193 -23.54 -11.35 -9.42
C LEU A 193 -23.72 -12.64 -10.24
N ASP A 194 -24.96 -12.91 -10.64
CA ASP A 194 -25.35 -14.17 -11.30
C ASP A 194 -24.77 -14.34 -12.70
N ASP A 195 -24.34 -13.24 -13.32
CA ASP A 195 -23.70 -13.21 -14.63
C ASP A 195 -22.22 -13.63 -14.61
N LEU A 196 -21.62 -13.80 -13.43
CA LEU A 196 -20.29 -14.41 -13.29
C LEU A 196 -20.37 -15.94 -13.43
N PRO A 197 -19.33 -16.59 -14.03
CA PRO A 197 -19.32 -18.03 -14.24
C PRO A 197 -19.66 -18.84 -12.99
N ALA A 198 -20.40 -19.96 -13.17
CA ALA A 198 -20.85 -20.83 -12.07
C ALA A 198 -19.70 -21.40 -11.23
N ARG A 199 -18.49 -21.52 -11.79
CA ARG A 199 -17.30 -21.97 -11.04
C ARG A 199 -16.94 -21.07 -9.84
N PHE A 200 -17.38 -19.79 -9.86
CA PHE A 200 -17.24 -18.89 -8.73
C PHE A 200 -18.43 -19.06 -7.78
N SER A 201 -18.50 -20.19 -7.11
CA SER A 201 -19.51 -20.46 -6.09
C SER A 201 -18.84 -20.91 -4.81
N LEU A 202 -19.29 -20.34 -3.69
CA LEU A 202 -18.96 -20.78 -2.35
C LEU A 202 -20.28 -21.20 -1.67
N THR A 203 -20.25 -22.34 -1.00
CA THR A 203 -21.36 -22.76 -0.15
C THR A 203 -21.20 -22.05 1.21
N ILE A 204 -21.64 -20.80 1.26
CA ILE A 204 -21.66 -20.00 2.48
C ILE A 204 -23.10 -19.68 2.80
N GLU A 205 -23.51 -19.91 4.04
CA GLU A 205 -24.86 -19.54 4.48
C GLU A 205 -25.01 -18.02 4.49
N GLN A 206 -26.20 -17.53 4.12
CA GLN A 206 -26.46 -16.09 3.95
C GLN A 206 -26.21 -15.29 5.25
N TYR A 207 -26.38 -15.93 6.40
CA TYR A 207 -26.07 -15.40 7.72
C TYR A 207 -24.55 -15.11 7.88
N GLU A 208 -23.70 -16.00 7.42
CA GLU A 208 -22.24 -15.88 7.51
C GLU A 208 -21.71 -14.72 6.64
N LEU A 209 -22.30 -14.52 5.45
CA LEU A 209 -21.94 -13.43 4.55
C LEU A 209 -22.15 -12.05 5.18
N SER A 210 -23.20 -11.87 5.98
CA SER A 210 -23.53 -10.59 6.61
C SER A 210 -22.56 -10.20 7.74
N HIS A 211 -21.78 -11.15 8.25
CA HIS A 211 -20.90 -10.97 9.41
C HIS A 211 -19.41 -11.12 9.09
N ILE A 212 -19.07 -11.59 7.89
CA ILE A 212 -17.72 -11.97 7.48
C ILE A 212 -16.72 -10.79 7.50
N ASP A 213 -17.20 -9.57 7.34
CA ASP A 213 -16.41 -8.35 7.36
C ASP A 213 -16.17 -7.75 8.76
N ARG A 214 -16.74 -8.38 9.80
CA ARG A 214 -16.60 -7.90 11.18
C ARG A 214 -15.30 -8.38 11.85
N ASN A 215 -14.74 -9.48 11.35
CA ASN A 215 -13.56 -10.09 11.93
C ASN A 215 -12.63 -10.58 10.81
N PHE A 216 -11.40 -10.07 10.81
CA PHE A 216 -10.38 -10.41 9.81
C PHE A 216 -10.05 -11.90 9.81
N ASP A 217 -9.91 -12.53 10.97
CA ASP A 217 -9.59 -13.96 11.07
C ASP A 217 -10.70 -14.83 10.49
N THR A 218 -11.96 -14.46 10.71
CA THR A 218 -13.11 -15.13 10.10
C THR A 218 -13.08 -15.01 8.58
N PHE A 219 -12.77 -13.82 8.07
CA PHE A 219 -12.62 -13.60 6.65
C PHE A 219 -11.50 -14.44 6.04
N VAL A 220 -10.32 -14.49 6.69
CA VAL A 220 -9.18 -15.32 6.25
C VAL A 220 -9.54 -16.80 6.21
N HIS A 221 -10.26 -17.32 7.20
CA HIS A 221 -10.73 -18.71 7.19
C HIS A 221 -11.56 -19.05 5.96
N VAL A 222 -12.42 -18.12 5.54
CA VAL A 222 -13.22 -18.31 4.31
C VAL A 222 -12.35 -18.23 3.06
N LEU A 223 -11.36 -17.34 3.01
CA LEU A 223 -10.40 -17.30 1.91
C LEU A 223 -9.56 -18.58 1.80
N GLU A 224 -9.32 -19.26 2.91
CA GLU A 224 -8.64 -20.55 2.95
C GLU A 224 -9.56 -21.74 2.58
N GLY A 225 -10.84 -21.50 2.27
CA GLY A 225 -11.83 -22.54 2.00
C GLY A 225 -12.26 -23.32 3.25
N LYS A 226 -11.99 -22.80 4.44
CA LYS A 226 -12.39 -23.37 5.73
C LYS A 226 -13.73 -22.77 6.18
N ARG A 227 -14.53 -23.58 6.89
CA ARG A 227 -15.73 -23.04 7.54
C ARG A 227 -15.32 -22.08 8.65
N PRO A 228 -15.92 -20.87 8.74
CA PRO A 228 -15.66 -19.98 9.85
C PRO A 228 -15.99 -20.68 11.17
N LYS A 229 -15.13 -20.53 12.17
CA LYS A 229 -15.46 -20.92 13.54
C LYS A 229 -16.37 -19.84 14.10
N ILE A 230 -17.63 -20.17 14.33
CA ILE A 230 -18.61 -19.33 15.03
C ILE A 230 -18.26 -19.29 16.51
#